data_cefc607352fca6738ec486342a5b893b
#
_entry.id   cefc607352fca6738ec486342a5b893b
#
_cell.length_a   1.000
_cell.length_b   1.000
_cell.length_c   1.000
_cell.angle_alpha   90.00
_cell.angle_beta   90.00
_cell.angle_gamma   90.00
#
_symmetry.space_group_name_H-M   'P 1'
#
loop_
_entity.id
_entity.type
_entity.pdbx_description
1 polymer ?
#
loop_
_entity_poly.entity_id
_entity_poly.type
_entity_poly.pdbx_seq_one_letter_code
_entity_poly.pdbx_strand_id
1 'polypeptide(L)'
;MIQSNMAPLGMAVAPHHLASESALAVLREGGNAIEAMVAAAATIAVVYPHMNGLGGDGFWLIMPPKGEPIAIDASGAAGSLAHFDYYSDEKVIPHRGPKAALTVAGTVSGWAEALKLSKELGGAQQPVARLLADAIRYAADGIPVTQSQASATQSKLGELVNQPGFARTFLPDGEAPRAGSRFTQPDLANTLSALTLDGLDSFYRGPLATKLALEMSRLGMPITLEDLHNHQAKRRTPLRVSHQQGEIYNMTPPTQGLVSLAILGITDRLNMAEADDAQTVHRIVEATKLAFSLRDQYITDPRHITEEMQSLLDADRLATMAAQVDDAKAAPWGTGRGPGDTVWMGVMDSSGLAVSFIQSIYHEFGSGVVLPDTGITWQNRGAAFSLQPDHLLALAPGKQPFHTLNPAAARLHDGRTLVYGSMGGDGQPQTQAAIFNRHVVQGLPLQQAISAPRWLLGRTWGQASDSLKLEGRFSAETVATLRALGHEVEILPDFSEAVGHAGAIVRHNNGMLEGAFDPRSNGSAAGF
;
A
#
# COMPACT_ATOMS: atom_id res chain seq x y z
N MET A 1 -20.62 12.73 -13.74
CA MET A 1 -19.86 12.90 -12.47
C MET A 1 -20.04 11.62 -11.68
N ILE A 2 -18.95 10.95 -11.25
CA ILE A 2 -19.02 9.76 -10.41
C ILE A 2 -19.47 10.20 -9.01
N GLN A 3 -20.38 9.45 -8.39
CA GLN A 3 -20.85 9.69 -7.03
C GLN A 3 -20.34 8.58 -6.11
N SER A 4 -20.22 8.86 -4.82
CA SER A 4 -19.97 7.85 -3.80
C SER A 4 -21.16 6.89 -3.67
N ASN A 5 -20.89 5.65 -3.30
CA ASN A 5 -21.92 4.67 -2.99
C ASN A 5 -22.28 4.73 -1.51
N MET A 6 -23.59 4.67 -1.20
CA MET A 6 -24.10 4.59 0.17
C MET A 6 -24.66 3.21 0.45
N ALA A 7 -24.42 2.68 1.65
CA ALA A 7 -24.93 1.36 2.07
C ALA A 7 -25.18 1.31 3.59
N PRO A 8 -26.18 0.54 4.05
CA PRO A 8 -26.51 0.45 5.48
C PRO A 8 -25.75 -0.63 6.26
N LEU A 9 -25.30 -1.72 5.62
CA LEU A 9 -24.85 -2.93 6.32
C LEU A 9 -23.38 -3.27 6.10
N GLY A 10 -22.83 -2.92 4.93
CA GLY A 10 -21.43 -3.23 4.63
C GLY A 10 -20.93 -2.45 3.42
N MET A 11 -19.63 -2.14 3.44
CA MET A 11 -18.95 -1.42 2.35
C MET A 11 -17.56 -1.98 2.15
N ALA A 12 -17.19 -2.23 0.90
CA ALA A 12 -15.83 -2.60 0.48
C ALA A 12 -15.37 -1.72 -0.67
N VAL A 13 -14.14 -1.20 -0.59
CA VAL A 13 -13.50 -0.40 -1.63
C VAL A 13 -12.16 -1.04 -1.98
N ALA A 14 -11.93 -1.26 -3.28
CA ALA A 14 -10.68 -1.83 -3.79
C ALA A 14 -10.35 -1.23 -5.17
N PRO A 15 -9.06 -1.26 -5.61
CA PRO A 15 -8.65 -0.75 -6.91
C PRO A 15 -9.01 -1.68 -8.08
N HIS A 16 -9.61 -2.83 -7.81
CA HIS A 16 -10.21 -3.72 -8.79
C HIS A 16 -11.57 -4.22 -8.30
N HIS A 17 -12.62 -4.09 -9.14
CA HIS A 17 -14.00 -4.36 -8.74
C HIS A 17 -14.22 -5.81 -8.25
N LEU A 18 -13.54 -6.81 -8.83
CA LEU A 18 -13.67 -8.21 -8.38
C LEU A 18 -13.20 -8.42 -6.93
N ALA A 19 -12.24 -7.62 -6.44
CA ALA A 19 -11.80 -7.70 -5.05
C ALA A 19 -12.83 -7.10 -4.09
N SER A 20 -13.44 -5.96 -4.42
CA SER A 20 -14.53 -5.38 -3.60
C SER A 20 -15.79 -6.25 -3.63
N GLU A 21 -16.10 -6.92 -4.74
CA GLU A 21 -17.20 -7.89 -4.84
C GLU A 21 -16.96 -9.13 -4.00
N SER A 22 -15.72 -9.66 -3.96
CA SER A 22 -15.36 -10.79 -3.10
C SER A 22 -15.52 -10.46 -1.61
N ALA A 23 -15.06 -9.26 -1.18
CA ALA A 23 -15.30 -8.78 0.18
C ALA A 23 -16.81 -8.64 0.48
N LEU A 24 -17.57 -8.07 -0.46
CA LEU A 24 -19.01 -7.85 -0.32
C LEU A 24 -19.75 -9.19 -0.14
N ALA A 25 -19.35 -10.23 -0.88
CA ALA A 25 -19.95 -11.56 -0.76
C ALA A 25 -19.75 -12.12 0.66
N VAL A 26 -18.55 -12.01 1.22
CA VAL A 26 -18.25 -12.46 2.60
C VAL A 26 -19.06 -11.65 3.63
N LEU A 27 -19.18 -10.33 3.47
CA LEU A 27 -20.02 -9.50 4.35
C LEU A 27 -21.49 -9.92 4.31
N ARG A 28 -22.05 -10.21 3.13
CA ARG A 28 -23.43 -10.68 2.94
C ARG A 28 -23.68 -12.06 3.57
N GLU A 29 -22.66 -12.89 3.64
CA GLU A 29 -22.69 -14.20 4.26
C GLU A 29 -22.46 -14.14 5.79
N GLY A 30 -22.41 -12.95 6.37
CA GLY A 30 -22.26 -12.73 7.80
C GLY A 30 -20.82 -12.71 8.32
N GLY A 31 -19.82 -12.71 7.44
CA GLY A 31 -18.43 -12.45 7.80
C GLY A 31 -18.25 -10.99 8.24
N ASN A 32 -17.25 -10.73 9.09
CA ASN A 32 -16.92 -9.37 9.52
C ASN A 32 -15.94 -8.67 8.53
N ALA A 33 -15.63 -7.40 8.81
CA ALA A 33 -14.75 -6.61 7.94
C ALA A 33 -13.34 -7.21 7.78
N ILE A 34 -12.80 -7.91 8.77
CA ILE A 34 -11.48 -8.56 8.69
C ILE A 34 -11.53 -9.78 7.77
N GLU A 35 -12.53 -10.64 7.92
CA GLU A 35 -12.73 -11.82 7.07
C GLU A 35 -12.97 -11.41 5.61
N ALA A 36 -13.80 -10.40 5.40
CA ALA A 36 -14.05 -9.83 4.09
C ALA A 36 -12.77 -9.22 3.46
N MET A 37 -11.93 -8.56 4.27
CA MET A 37 -10.66 -8.04 3.78
C MET A 37 -9.68 -9.15 3.38
N VAL A 38 -9.65 -10.30 4.08
CA VAL A 38 -8.82 -11.45 3.66
C VAL A 38 -9.27 -11.98 2.29
N ALA A 39 -10.59 -12.07 2.06
CA ALA A 39 -11.12 -12.47 0.75
C ALA A 39 -10.75 -11.47 -0.35
N ALA A 40 -10.86 -10.17 -0.08
CA ALA A 40 -10.40 -9.13 -1.01
C ALA A 40 -8.90 -9.21 -1.28
N ALA A 41 -8.08 -9.42 -0.23
CA ALA A 41 -6.61 -9.49 -0.32
C ALA A 41 -6.14 -10.71 -1.14
N ALA A 42 -6.80 -11.85 -0.99
CA ALA A 42 -6.53 -13.02 -1.82
C ALA A 42 -6.96 -12.78 -3.28
N THR A 43 -8.14 -12.19 -3.48
CA THR A 43 -8.66 -11.92 -4.82
C THR A 43 -7.82 -10.89 -5.55
N ILE A 44 -7.43 -9.78 -4.90
CA ILE A 44 -6.62 -8.73 -5.55
C ILE A 44 -5.23 -9.25 -5.95
N ALA A 45 -4.66 -10.19 -5.22
CA ALA A 45 -3.38 -10.82 -5.56
C ALA A 45 -3.45 -11.60 -6.89
N VAL A 46 -4.65 -12.04 -7.29
CA VAL A 46 -4.90 -12.74 -8.55
C VAL A 46 -5.30 -11.77 -9.66
N VAL A 47 -6.22 -10.83 -9.37
CA VAL A 47 -6.83 -9.98 -10.41
C VAL A 47 -6.04 -8.71 -10.73
N TYR A 48 -5.04 -8.38 -9.91
CA TYR A 48 -4.17 -7.22 -10.08
C TYR A 48 -2.68 -7.60 -9.81
N PRO A 49 -2.18 -8.65 -10.50
CA PRO A 49 -0.95 -9.36 -10.12
C PRO A 49 0.34 -8.58 -10.37
N HIS A 50 0.28 -7.49 -11.14
CA HIS A 50 1.44 -6.62 -11.39
C HIS A 50 1.77 -5.70 -10.22
N MET A 51 0.83 -5.47 -9.27
CA MET A 51 1.03 -4.55 -8.14
C MET A 51 1.15 -5.22 -6.78
N ASN A 52 0.68 -6.47 -6.65
CA ASN A 52 0.66 -7.18 -5.38
C ASN A 52 0.65 -8.70 -5.56
N GLY A 53 0.79 -9.45 -4.48
CA GLY A 53 0.77 -10.91 -4.53
C GLY A 53 1.12 -11.57 -3.21
N LEU A 54 1.03 -12.91 -3.17
CA LEU A 54 1.37 -13.71 -1.99
C LEU A 54 2.85 -13.59 -1.61
N GLY A 55 3.71 -13.34 -2.59
CA GLY A 55 5.15 -13.15 -2.39
C GLY A 55 5.55 -11.74 -1.95
N GLY A 56 4.61 -10.95 -1.46
CA GLY A 56 4.78 -9.59 -0.96
C GLY A 56 4.55 -9.41 0.53
N ASP A 57 4.31 -8.17 0.91
CA ASP A 57 4.04 -7.75 2.28
C ASP A 57 2.68 -7.06 2.40
N GLY A 58 2.15 -6.99 3.62
CA GLY A 58 0.88 -6.33 3.92
C GLY A 58 0.87 -5.63 5.27
N PHE A 59 0.12 -4.53 5.36
CA PHE A 59 -0.08 -3.79 6.60
C PHE A 59 -1.56 -3.52 6.82
N TRP A 60 -2.00 -3.76 8.05
CA TRP A 60 -3.38 -3.65 8.47
C TRP A 60 -3.51 -2.57 9.54
N LEU A 61 -4.47 -1.70 9.39
CA LEU A 61 -4.95 -0.81 10.43
C LEU A 61 -6.42 -1.12 10.68
N ILE A 62 -6.70 -1.70 11.84
CA ILE A 62 -8.01 -2.22 12.22
C ILE A 62 -8.60 -1.31 13.28
N MET A 63 -9.80 -0.82 13.01
CA MET A 63 -10.55 0.10 13.85
C MET A 63 -11.76 -0.63 14.45
N PRO A 64 -11.65 -1.21 15.64
CA PRO A 64 -12.82 -1.76 16.32
C PRO A 64 -13.86 -0.66 16.58
N PRO A 65 -15.16 -0.98 16.62
CA PRO A 65 -16.20 0.02 16.90
C PRO A 65 -16.04 0.67 18.30
N LYS A 66 -15.39 -0.06 19.21
CA LYS A 66 -15.00 0.41 20.54
C LYS A 66 -13.58 -0.07 20.86
N GLY A 67 -12.86 0.71 21.66
CA GLY A 67 -11.48 0.38 22.05
C GLY A 67 -10.43 1.00 21.09
N GLU A 68 -9.17 0.64 21.33
CA GLU A 68 -8.04 1.23 20.59
C GLU A 68 -7.85 0.57 19.22
N PRO A 69 -7.39 1.33 18.23
CA PRO A 69 -6.99 0.78 16.95
C PRO A 69 -5.83 -0.21 17.08
N ILE A 70 -5.81 -1.22 16.21
CA ILE A 70 -4.80 -2.26 16.20
C ILE A 70 -4.12 -2.26 14.83
N ALA A 71 -2.79 -2.25 14.83
CA ALA A 71 -2.00 -2.41 13.62
C ALA A 71 -1.44 -3.84 13.51
N ILE A 72 -1.32 -4.38 12.27
CA ILE A 72 -0.57 -5.60 12.01
C ILE A 72 0.51 -5.28 10.99
N ASP A 73 1.75 -5.50 11.40
CA ASP A 73 2.95 -5.45 10.56
C ASP A 73 3.19 -6.88 10.03
N ALA A 74 2.87 -7.08 8.77
CA ALA A 74 3.11 -8.32 8.04
C ALA A 74 4.15 -8.06 6.95
N SER A 75 5.34 -7.59 7.37
CA SER A 75 6.49 -7.40 6.48
C SER A 75 7.63 -8.34 6.85
N GLY A 76 8.30 -8.85 5.82
CA GLY A 76 9.39 -9.77 5.98
C GLY A 76 10.74 -9.08 6.15
N ALA A 77 11.66 -9.77 6.83
CA ALA A 77 13.04 -9.36 6.97
C ALA A 77 13.91 -9.89 5.83
N ALA A 78 15.10 -9.30 5.65
CA ALA A 78 16.13 -9.84 4.76
C ALA A 78 16.52 -11.26 5.18
N GLY A 79 16.64 -12.15 4.21
CA GLY A 79 17.04 -13.53 4.44
C GLY A 79 18.44 -13.64 5.04
N SER A 80 18.72 -14.77 5.68
CA SER A 80 19.98 -15.03 6.39
C SER A 80 21.21 -15.03 5.48
N LEU A 81 21.04 -15.28 4.19
CA LEU A 81 22.11 -15.23 3.19
C LEU A 81 22.27 -13.84 2.54
N ALA A 82 21.40 -12.87 2.86
CA ALA A 82 21.45 -11.52 2.31
C ALA A 82 22.43 -10.62 3.09
N HIS A 83 23.73 -10.83 2.90
CA HIS A 83 24.82 -10.06 3.50
C HIS A 83 25.67 -9.34 2.43
N PHE A 84 26.53 -8.41 2.83
CA PHE A 84 27.32 -7.60 1.88
C PHE A 84 28.15 -8.43 0.90
N ASP A 85 28.73 -9.56 1.33
CA ASP A 85 29.54 -10.39 0.45
C ASP A 85 28.72 -11.03 -0.68
N TYR A 86 27.41 -11.30 -0.45
CA TYR A 86 26.49 -11.78 -1.48
C TYR A 86 26.29 -10.75 -2.60
N TYR A 87 26.48 -9.46 -2.29
CA TYR A 87 26.34 -8.32 -3.21
C TYR A 87 27.68 -7.67 -3.56
N SER A 88 28.82 -8.35 -3.36
CA SER A 88 30.16 -7.78 -3.56
C SER A 88 30.43 -7.27 -4.99
N ASP A 89 29.72 -7.78 -5.98
CA ASP A 89 29.75 -7.37 -7.38
C ASP A 89 28.74 -6.28 -7.76
N GLU A 90 27.92 -5.83 -6.78
CA GLU A 90 26.86 -4.86 -7.01
C GLU A 90 27.18 -3.50 -6.36
N LYS A 91 26.81 -2.42 -7.01
CA LYS A 91 26.90 -1.06 -6.43
C LYS A 91 25.66 -0.69 -5.60
N VAL A 92 24.52 -1.23 -6.00
CA VAL A 92 23.21 -1.10 -5.35
C VAL A 92 22.50 -2.44 -5.46
N ILE A 93 21.54 -2.70 -4.57
CA ILE A 93 20.71 -3.89 -4.67
C ILE A 93 19.92 -3.83 -5.98
N PRO A 94 19.99 -4.88 -6.82
CA PRO A 94 19.24 -4.91 -8.08
C PRO A 94 17.74 -4.77 -7.87
N HIS A 95 17.03 -4.19 -8.84
CA HIS A 95 15.57 -4.11 -8.80
C HIS A 95 14.88 -5.35 -9.35
N ARG A 96 15.58 -6.18 -10.13
CA ARG A 96 15.05 -7.39 -10.77
C ARG A 96 15.92 -8.60 -10.51
N GLY A 97 15.31 -9.75 -10.60
CA GLY A 97 15.98 -11.04 -10.49
C GLY A 97 16.11 -11.57 -9.07
N PRO A 98 16.77 -12.75 -8.91
CA PRO A 98 16.89 -13.43 -7.63
C PRO A 98 17.60 -12.62 -6.54
N LYS A 99 18.58 -11.78 -6.90
CA LYS A 99 19.25 -10.87 -5.95
C LYS A 99 18.34 -9.77 -5.42
N ALA A 100 17.28 -9.41 -6.16
CA ALA A 100 16.27 -8.45 -5.70
C ALA A 100 15.24 -9.09 -4.74
N ALA A 101 15.01 -10.39 -4.87
CA ALA A 101 14.07 -11.19 -4.10
C ALA A 101 14.69 -11.67 -2.77
N LEU A 102 15.07 -10.72 -1.91
CA LEU A 102 15.91 -10.99 -0.75
C LEU A 102 15.19 -10.96 0.60
N THR A 103 13.93 -10.50 0.64
CA THR A 103 13.15 -10.44 1.88
C THR A 103 12.08 -11.52 1.90
N VAL A 104 11.81 -12.07 3.08
CA VAL A 104 10.69 -13.00 3.29
C VAL A 104 9.38 -12.30 2.96
N ALA A 105 8.43 -13.01 2.38
CA ALA A 105 7.10 -12.48 2.11
C ALA A 105 6.21 -12.56 3.36
N GLY A 106 5.56 -11.46 3.73
CA GLY A 106 4.73 -11.40 4.94
C GLY A 106 3.22 -11.48 4.70
N THR A 107 2.74 -11.30 3.47
CA THR A 107 1.31 -11.18 3.13
C THR A 107 0.44 -12.27 3.78
N VAL A 108 0.77 -13.56 3.59
CA VAL A 108 -0.05 -14.68 4.09
C VAL A 108 -0.04 -14.76 5.62
N SER A 109 1.08 -14.42 6.26
CA SER A 109 1.19 -14.34 7.72
C SER A 109 0.30 -13.22 8.28
N GLY A 110 0.16 -12.11 7.53
CA GLY A 110 -0.76 -11.03 7.86
C GLY A 110 -2.22 -11.47 7.82
N TRP A 111 -2.61 -12.26 6.81
CA TRP A 111 -3.96 -12.84 6.74
C TRP A 111 -4.23 -13.75 7.95
N ALA A 112 -3.26 -14.60 8.31
CA ALA A 112 -3.41 -15.52 9.45
C ALA A 112 -3.57 -14.75 10.77
N GLU A 113 -2.75 -13.72 11.03
CA GLU A 113 -2.85 -12.91 12.25
C GLU A 113 -4.13 -12.07 12.29
N ALA A 114 -4.57 -11.54 11.13
CA ALA A 114 -5.84 -10.82 11.02
C ALA A 114 -7.04 -11.74 11.35
N LEU A 115 -7.07 -12.98 10.84
CA LEU A 115 -8.13 -13.95 11.15
C LEU A 115 -8.12 -14.38 12.63
N LYS A 116 -6.93 -14.49 13.23
CA LYS A 116 -6.83 -14.72 14.68
C LYS A 116 -7.44 -13.56 15.48
N LEU A 117 -7.13 -12.32 15.08
CA LEU A 117 -7.74 -11.13 15.68
C LEU A 117 -9.26 -11.08 15.44
N SER A 118 -9.73 -11.42 14.24
CA SER A 118 -11.17 -11.52 13.93
C SER A 118 -11.89 -12.44 14.94
N LYS A 119 -11.31 -13.61 15.21
CA LYS A 119 -11.85 -14.55 16.19
C LYS A 119 -11.91 -13.97 17.61
N GLU A 120 -10.85 -13.27 18.03
CA GLU A 120 -10.79 -12.60 19.33
C GLU A 120 -11.85 -11.49 19.46
N LEU A 121 -12.18 -10.82 18.37
CA LEU A 121 -13.23 -9.80 18.29
C LEU A 121 -14.65 -10.36 18.08
N GLY A 122 -14.82 -11.68 18.09
CA GLY A 122 -16.13 -12.34 17.95
C GLY A 122 -16.60 -12.48 16.50
N GLY A 123 -15.70 -12.51 15.52
CA GLY A 123 -16.03 -12.75 14.11
C GLY A 123 -16.70 -14.10 13.84
N ALA A 124 -17.39 -14.20 12.71
CA ALA A 124 -18.18 -15.37 12.30
C ALA A 124 -17.34 -16.63 12.06
N GLN A 125 -16.01 -16.49 11.93
CA GLN A 125 -15.05 -17.56 11.65
C GLN A 125 -15.35 -18.28 10.33
N GLN A 126 -15.49 -17.50 9.26
CA GLN A 126 -15.62 -18.03 7.91
C GLN A 126 -14.44 -18.97 7.60
N PRO A 127 -14.68 -20.16 7.02
CA PRO A 127 -13.60 -21.07 6.66
C PRO A 127 -12.62 -20.43 5.68
N VAL A 128 -11.32 -20.68 5.82
CA VAL A 128 -10.29 -20.19 4.89
C VAL A 128 -10.63 -20.58 3.45
N ALA A 129 -11.17 -21.79 3.24
CA ALA A 129 -11.64 -22.25 1.93
C ALA A 129 -12.70 -21.32 1.32
N ARG A 130 -13.63 -20.76 2.14
CA ARG A 130 -14.60 -19.78 1.67
C ARG A 130 -13.94 -18.46 1.33
N LEU A 131 -13.04 -17.97 2.17
CA LEU A 131 -12.37 -16.69 1.99
C LEU A 131 -11.47 -16.66 0.74
N LEU A 132 -10.85 -17.80 0.37
CA LEU A 132 -10.01 -17.91 -0.82
C LEU A 132 -10.74 -18.39 -2.07
N ALA A 133 -12.02 -18.75 -1.99
CA ALA A 133 -12.78 -19.39 -3.07
C ALA A 133 -12.80 -18.56 -4.38
N ASP A 134 -13.04 -17.25 -4.28
CA ASP A 134 -13.07 -16.37 -5.44
C ASP A 134 -11.70 -16.23 -6.09
N ALA A 135 -10.64 -16.06 -5.27
CA ALA A 135 -9.26 -16.01 -5.74
C ALA A 135 -8.86 -17.28 -6.49
N ILE A 136 -9.18 -18.46 -5.92
CA ILE A 136 -8.91 -19.76 -6.56
C ILE A 136 -9.63 -19.86 -7.89
N ARG A 137 -10.93 -19.54 -7.92
CA ARG A 137 -11.74 -19.57 -9.13
C ARG A 137 -11.18 -18.63 -10.21
N TYR A 138 -10.87 -17.38 -9.87
CA TYR A 138 -10.31 -16.42 -10.83
C TYR A 138 -8.93 -16.80 -11.34
N ALA A 139 -8.08 -17.40 -10.51
CA ALA A 139 -6.77 -17.89 -10.91
C ALA A 139 -6.90 -19.11 -11.87
N ALA A 140 -7.83 -20.03 -11.60
CA ALA A 140 -8.05 -21.23 -12.40
C ALA A 140 -8.79 -20.94 -13.71
N ASP A 141 -9.94 -20.23 -13.61
CA ASP A 141 -10.84 -20.00 -14.75
C ASP A 141 -10.42 -18.82 -15.61
N GLY A 142 -9.61 -17.91 -15.06
CA GLY A 142 -9.08 -16.72 -15.72
C GLY A 142 -9.91 -15.47 -15.51
N ILE A 143 -9.23 -14.35 -15.70
CA ILE A 143 -9.71 -12.97 -15.55
C ILE A 143 -9.41 -12.16 -16.81
N PRO A 144 -10.13 -11.07 -17.07
CA PRO A 144 -9.71 -10.12 -18.10
C PRO A 144 -8.46 -9.36 -17.65
N VAL A 145 -7.45 -9.28 -18.52
CA VAL A 145 -6.28 -8.42 -18.32
C VAL A 145 -6.74 -6.96 -18.24
N THR A 146 -6.34 -6.23 -17.21
CA THR A 146 -6.62 -4.79 -17.10
C THR A 146 -5.73 -3.98 -18.04
N GLN A 147 -6.14 -2.75 -18.37
CA GLN A 147 -5.28 -1.83 -19.13
C GLN A 147 -3.98 -1.53 -18.38
N SER A 148 -4.06 -1.36 -17.05
CA SER A 148 -2.89 -1.14 -16.17
C SER A 148 -1.90 -2.32 -16.27
N GLN A 149 -2.36 -3.57 -16.14
CA GLN A 149 -1.52 -4.76 -16.29
C GLN A 149 -0.88 -4.84 -17.69
N ALA A 150 -1.67 -4.63 -18.75
CA ALA A 150 -1.17 -4.67 -20.13
C ALA A 150 -0.07 -3.62 -20.35
N SER A 151 -0.33 -2.37 -19.92
CA SER A 151 0.62 -1.26 -20.03
C SER A 151 1.90 -1.50 -19.21
N ALA A 152 1.77 -1.98 -17.97
CA ALA A 152 2.91 -2.32 -17.11
C ALA A 152 3.75 -3.45 -17.72
N THR A 153 3.11 -4.53 -18.22
CA THR A 153 3.81 -5.64 -18.87
C THR A 153 4.59 -5.15 -20.08
N GLN A 154 3.96 -4.36 -20.95
CA GLN A 154 4.60 -3.84 -22.16
C GLN A 154 5.77 -2.90 -21.84
N SER A 155 5.58 -1.97 -20.90
CA SER A 155 6.61 -0.98 -20.54
C SER A 155 7.83 -1.57 -19.84
N LYS A 156 7.64 -2.69 -19.10
CA LYS A 156 8.68 -3.36 -18.31
C LYS A 156 9.21 -4.64 -18.96
N LEU A 157 8.73 -4.99 -20.15
CA LEU A 157 9.07 -6.26 -20.82
C LEU A 157 10.59 -6.48 -20.91
N GLY A 158 11.36 -5.45 -21.27
CA GLY A 158 12.82 -5.56 -21.40
C GLY A 158 13.56 -5.90 -20.11
N GLU A 159 13.00 -5.50 -18.94
CA GLU A 159 13.56 -5.80 -17.62
C GLU A 159 13.14 -7.20 -17.12
N LEU A 160 11.97 -7.68 -17.56
CA LEU A 160 11.28 -8.80 -16.93
C LEU A 160 11.31 -10.10 -17.74
N VAL A 161 11.39 -10.02 -19.07
CA VAL A 161 11.24 -11.20 -19.96
C VAL A 161 12.22 -12.33 -19.64
N ASN A 162 13.41 -12.00 -19.17
CA ASN A 162 14.47 -12.97 -18.83
C ASN A 162 14.47 -13.38 -17.35
N GLN A 163 13.55 -12.83 -16.53
CA GLN A 163 13.49 -13.21 -15.14
C GLN A 163 12.85 -14.60 -14.97
N PRO A 164 13.32 -15.40 -14.00
CA PRO A 164 12.81 -16.75 -13.79
C PRO A 164 11.29 -16.78 -13.64
N GLY A 165 10.63 -17.63 -14.45
CA GLY A 165 9.18 -17.85 -14.40
C GLY A 165 8.32 -16.74 -15.02
N PHE A 166 8.85 -15.54 -15.26
CA PHE A 166 8.05 -14.39 -15.72
C PHE A 166 7.37 -14.64 -17.06
N ALA A 167 8.14 -15.01 -18.09
CA ALA A 167 7.58 -15.23 -19.43
C ALA A 167 6.53 -16.35 -19.44
N ARG A 168 6.79 -17.45 -18.73
CA ARG A 168 5.82 -18.56 -18.59
C ARG A 168 4.49 -18.11 -18.00
N THR A 169 4.51 -17.17 -17.03
CA THR A 169 3.32 -16.75 -16.30
C THR A 169 2.61 -15.58 -16.97
N PHE A 170 3.36 -14.55 -17.36
CA PHE A 170 2.78 -13.26 -17.79
C PHE A 170 2.79 -13.03 -19.29
N LEU A 171 3.40 -13.91 -20.07
CA LEU A 171 3.45 -13.84 -21.54
C LEU A 171 2.86 -15.11 -22.18
N PRO A 172 1.53 -15.35 -22.08
CA PRO A 172 0.91 -16.63 -22.45
C PRO A 172 1.19 -17.04 -23.90
N ASP A 173 1.34 -16.10 -24.81
CA ASP A 173 1.65 -16.34 -26.24
C ASP A 173 3.09 -15.86 -26.59
N GLY A 174 3.96 -15.66 -25.57
CA GLY A 174 5.30 -15.11 -25.75
C GLY A 174 5.34 -13.59 -25.87
N GLU A 175 4.20 -12.93 -25.81
CA GLU A 175 4.03 -11.48 -25.93
C GLU A 175 3.27 -10.89 -24.73
N ALA A 176 3.39 -9.58 -24.50
CA ALA A 176 2.60 -8.89 -23.49
C ALA A 176 1.10 -9.01 -23.79
N PRO A 177 0.28 -9.42 -22.80
CA PRO A 177 -1.14 -9.68 -23.02
C PRO A 177 -1.89 -8.38 -23.34
N ARG A 178 -2.92 -8.46 -24.17
CA ARG A 178 -3.79 -7.32 -24.49
C ARG A 178 -4.83 -7.11 -23.39
N ALA A 179 -5.17 -5.86 -23.11
CA ALA A 179 -6.29 -5.55 -22.24
C ALA A 179 -7.58 -6.25 -22.72
N GLY A 180 -8.33 -6.83 -21.79
CA GLY A 180 -9.52 -7.62 -22.06
C GLY A 180 -9.27 -9.06 -22.47
N SER A 181 -8.03 -9.48 -22.77
CA SER A 181 -7.71 -10.88 -23.02
C SER A 181 -7.83 -11.72 -21.74
N ARG A 182 -8.09 -13.02 -21.88
CA ARG A 182 -8.19 -13.93 -20.74
C ARG A 182 -6.81 -14.28 -20.21
N PHE A 183 -6.62 -14.14 -18.90
CA PHE A 183 -5.39 -14.46 -18.19
C PHE A 183 -5.66 -15.48 -17.09
N THR A 184 -4.93 -16.60 -17.09
CA THR A 184 -5.05 -17.68 -16.10
C THR A 184 -3.74 -17.85 -15.34
N GLN A 185 -3.85 -18.30 -14.08
CA GLN A 185 -2.71 -18.53 -13.18
C GLN A 185 -2.86 -19.89 -12.48
N PRO A 186 -2.77 -21.03 -13.22
CA PRO A 186 -3.07 -22.34 -12.67
C PRO A 186 -2.15 -22.77 -11.53
N ASP A 187 -0.87 -22.42 -11.58
CA ASP A 187 0.07 -22.74 -10.49
C ASP A 187 -0.29 -21.98 -9.21
N LEU A 188 -0.72 -20.70 -9.34
CA LEU A 188 -1.19 -19.90 -8.21
C LEU A 188 -2.52 -20.43 -7.66
N ALA A 189 -3.44 -20.89 -8.52
CA ALA A 189 -4.69 -21.54 -8.09
C ALA A 189 -4.43 -22.79 -7.24
N ASN A 190 -3.45 -23.61 -7.66
CA ASN A 190 -3.01 -24.78 -6.89
C ASN A 190 -2.43 -24.38 -5.53
N THR A 191 -1.61 -23.33 -5.50
CA THR A 191 -1.03 -22.80 -4.25
C THR A 191 -2.09 -22.28 -3.29
N LEU A 192 -3.04 -21.49 -3.79
CA LEU A 192 -4.18 -21.02 -2.97
C LEU A 192 -5.03 -22.18 -2.46
N SER A 193 -5.25 -23.22 -3.29
CA SER A 193 -5.96 -24.43 -2.87
C SER A 193 -5.22 -25.18 -1.77
N ALA A 194 -3.89 -25.31 -1.88
CA ALA A 194 -3.07 -25.92 -0.83
C ALA A 194 -3.20 -25.15 0.50
N LEU A 195 -3.19 -23.82 0.48
CA LEU A 195 -3.41 -22.99 1.68
C LEU A 195 -4.78 -23.24 2.35
N THR A 196 -5.80 -23.64 1.59
CA THR A 196 -7.11 -24.00 2.19
C THR A 196 -7.09 -25.36 2.86
N LEU A 197 -6.26 -26.28 2.41
CA LEU A 197 -6.17 -27.65 2.92
C LEU A 197 -5.19 -27.75 4.09
N ASP A 198 -4.00 -27.15 3.94
CA ASP A 198 -2.89 -27.27 4.89
C ASP A 198 -2.87 -26.11 5.92
N GLY A 199 -3.73 -25.10 5.73
CA GLY A 199 -3.77 -23.87 6.53
C GLY A 199 -2.75 -22.82 6.05
N LEU A 200 -3.02 -21.55 6.41
CA LEU A 200 -2.18 -20.42 5.99
C LEU A 200 -0.74 -20.50 6.51
N ASP A 201 -0.53 -21.13 7.67
CA ASP A 201 0.79 -21.31 8.28
C ASP A 201 1.70 -22.24 7.46
N SER A 202 1.15 -23.08 6.59
CA SER A 202 1.92 -23.97 5.71
C SER A 202 2.83 -23.21 4.73
N PHE A 203 2.53 -21.94 4.47
CA PHE A 203 3.41 -21.03 3.71
C PHE A 203 4.77 -20.83 4.39
N TYR A 204 4.81 -20.92 5.72
CA TYR A 204 6.00 -20.65 6.54
C TYR A 204 6.54 -21.90 7.22
N ARG A 205 5.71 -22.84 7.68
CA ARG A 205 6.06 -23.97 8.57
C ARG A 205 5.41 -25.30 8.15
N GLY A 206 5.20 -25.49 6.85
CA GLY A 206 4.55 -26.68 6.32
C GLY A 206 5.10 -27.17 5.00
N PRO A 207 4.37 -28.04 4.29
CA PRO A 207 4.79 -28.56 2.99
C PRO A 207 5.06 -27.49 1.96
N LEU A 208 4.25 -26.40 1.96
CA LEU A 208 4.43 -25.28 1.04
C LEU A 208 5.75 -24.54 1.32
N ALA A 209 6.11 -24.31 2.60
CA ALA A 209 7.40 -23.69 2.96
C ALA A 209 8.60 -24.47 2.42
N THR A 210 8.56 -25.80 2.54
CA THR A 210 9.63 -26.67 2.01
C THR A 210 9.74 -26.54 0.48
N LYS A 211 8.61 -26.52 -0.21
CA LYS A 211 8.55 -26.33 -1.66
C LYS A 211 9.13 -24.97 -2.07
N LEU A 212 8.67 -23.88 -1.40
CA LEU A 212 9.16 -22.52 -1.64
C LEU A 212 10.68 -22.42 -1.44
N ALA A 213 11.20 -22.92 -0.32
CA ALA A 213 12.63 -22.86 -0.01
C ALA A 213 13.50 -23.63 -1.05
N LEU A 214 13.00 -24.75 -1.55
CA LEU A 214 13.68 -25.52 -2.60
C LEU A 214 13.75 -24.73 -3.92
N GLU A 215 12.66 -24.08 -4.33
CA GLU A 215 12.63 -23.23 -5.52
C GLU A 215 13.55 -22.01 -5.36
N MET A 216 13.49 -21.32 -4.20
CA MET A 216 14.36 -20.18 -3.88
C MET A 216 15.84 -20.56 -3.95
N SER A 217 16.21 -21.70 -3.36
CA SER A 217 17.58 -22.21 -3.40
C SER A 217 18.05 -22.50 -4.83
N ARG A 218 17.21 -23.12 -5.66
CA ARG A 218 17.52 -23.40 -7.08
C ARG A 218 17.72 -22.12 -7.91
N LEU A 219 17.00 -21.08 -7.57
CA LEU A 219 17.08 -19.76 -8.23
C LEU A 219 18.20 -18.87 -7.66
N GLY A 220 18.85 -19.28 -6.58
CA GLY A 220 19.88 -18.50 -5.91
C GLY A 220 19.35 -17.31 -5.12
N MET A 221 18.09 -17.34 -4.67
CA MET A 221 17.55 -16.31 -3.78
C MET A 221 18.19 -16.43 -2.38
N PRO A 222 18.52 -15.31 -1.70
CA PRO A 222 19.21 -15.37 -0.41
C PRO A 222 18.26 -15.57 0.78
N ILE A 223 17.24 -16.41 0.61
CA ILE A 223 16.22 -16.76 1.62
C ILE A 223 16.28 -18.28 1.84
N THR A 224 16.28 -18.70 3.09
CA THR A 224 16.33 -20.11 3.49
C THR A 224 14.99 -20.58 4.05
N LEU A 225 14.84 -21.91 4.22
CA LEU A 225 13.67 -22.48 4.92
C LEU A 225 13.57 -21.96 6.37
N GLU A 226 14.71 -21.77 7.03
CA GLU A 226 14.74 -21.25 8.39
C GLU A 226 14.24 -19.80 8.46
N ASP A 227 14.55 -18.97 7.46
CA ASP A 227 14.01 -17.60 7.37
C ASP A 227 12.49 -17.62 7.24
N LEU A 228 11.93 -18.55 6.45
CA LEU A 228 10.48 -18.73 6.36
C LEU A 228 9.90 -19.18 7.71
N HIS A 229 10.50 -20.20 8.36
CA HIS A 229 10.05 -20.72 9.66
C HIS A 229 10.04 -19.65 10.76
N ASN A 230 11.01 -18.73 10.76
CA ASN A 230 11.15 -17.69 11.77
C ASN A 230 10.22 -16.47 11.52
N HIS A 231 9.61 -16.39 10.33
CA HIS A 231 8.75 -15.27 10.01
C HIS A 231 7.39 -15.36 10.72
N GLN A 232 6.93 -14.22 11.26
CA GLN A 232 5.61 -14.05 11.86
C GLN A 232 5.17 -12.59 11.77
N ALA A 233 3.93 -12.35 11.35
CA ALA A 233 3.30 -11.03 11.45
C ALA A 233 3.16 -10.61 12.91
N LYS A 234 3.25 -9.31 13.17
CA LYS A 234 3.29 -8.75 14.53
C LYS A 234 2.18 -7.71 14.72
N ARG A 235 1.46 -7.81 15.83
CA ARG A 235 0.58 -6.71 16.25
C ARG A 235 1.42 -5.54 16.77
N ARG A 236 0.98 -4.35 16.46
CA ARG A 236 1.60 -3.08 16.87
C ARG A 236 0.54 -2.12 17.37
N THR A 237 0.93 -1.20 18.21
CA THR A 237 0.12 0.00 18.52
C THR A 237 0.36 1.00 17.39
N PRO A 238 -0.67 1.47 16.67
CA PRO A 238 -0.48 2.47 15.63
C PRO A 238 -0.01 3.80 16.20
N LEU A 239 0.70 4.59 15.38
CA LEU A 239 0.96 6.00 15.68
C LEU A 239 -0.34 6.80 15.52
N ARG A 240 -0.43 7.91 16.25
CA ARG A 240 -1.56 8.84 16.17
C ARG A 240 -1.13 10.29 16.16
N VAL A 241 -1.94 11.14 15.57
CA VAL A 241 -1.83 12.59 15.70
C VAL A 241 -3.20 13.16 16.02
N SER A 242 -3.25 14.04 17.04
CA SER A 242 -4.44 14.82 17.36
C SER A 242 -4.56 15.97 16.36
N HIS A 243 -5.69 16.08 15.70
CA HIS A 243 -6.04 17.08 14.71
C HIS A 243 -7.31 17.81 15.16
N GLN A 244 -7.55 19.06 14.74
CA GLN A 244 -8.77 19.82 15.09
C GLN A 244 -10.05 19.06 14.73
N GLN A 245 -10.00 18.16 13.75
CA GLN A 245 -11.16 17.37 13.30
C GLN A 245 -11.29 16.02 14.00
N GLY A 246 -10.28 15.53 14.73
CA GLY A 246 -10.31 14.22 15.40
C GLY A 246 -8.93 13.58 15.57
N GLU A 247 -8.92 12.31 15.92
CA GLU A 247 -7.71 11.51 16.06
C GLU A 247 -7.42 10.75 14.76
N ILE A 248 -6.23 10.91 14.22
CA ILE A 248 -5.80 10.26 12.98
C ILE A 248 -4.74 9.22 13.31
N TYR A 249 -4.84 8.04 12.70
CA TYR A 249 -3.99 6.88 12.97
C TYR A 249 -3.29 6.40 11.71
N ASN A 250 -2.07 5.93 11.88
CA ASN A 250 -1.29 5.28 10.81
C ASN A 250 -0.29 4.27 11.41
N MET A 251 0.42 3.54 10.55
CA MET A 251 1.37 2.51 10.95
C MET A 251 2.62 3.09 11.60
N THR A 252 3.23 2.26 12.45
CA THR A 252 4.58 2.50 12.99
C THR A 252 5.66 2.14 11.96
N PRO A 253 6.95 2.50 12.19
CA PRO A 253 8.04 1.91 11.43
C PRO A 253 7.96 0.36 11.37
N PRO A 254 8.46 -0.25 10.30
CA PRO A 254 9.34 0.32 9.28
C PRO A 254 8.64 1.12 8.17
N THR A 255 7.35 1.47 8.36
CA THR A 255 6.58 2.21 7.36
C THR A 255 6.74 3.73 7.48
N GLN A 256 6.34 4.44 6.42
CA GLN A 256 6.26 5.91 6.44
C GLN A 256 4.95 6.46 7.03
N GLY A 257 4.26 5.70 7.89
CA GLY A 257 3.04 6.19 8.54
C GLY A 257 3.26 7.46 9.38
N LEU A 258 4.44 7.60 9.99
CA LEU A 258 4.89 8.83 10.64
C LEU A 258 4.79 10.05 9.71
N VAL A 259 5.19 9.90 8.44
CA VAL A 259 5.16 10.98 7.45
C VAL A 259 3.73 11.46 7.19
N SER A 260 2.80 10.52 6.97
CA SER A 260 1.39 10.86 6.75
C SER A 260 0.81 11.66 7.93
N LEU A 261 1.09 11.23 9.14
CA LEU A 261 0.62 11.91 10.36
C LEU A 261 1.30 13.27 10.55
N ALA A 262 2.60 13.38 10.28
CA ALA A 262 3.32 14.65 10.37
C ALA A 262 2.79 15.68 9.36
N ILE A 263 2.54 15.27 8.11
CA ILE A 263 1.94 16.17 7.11
C ILE A 263 0.59 16.70 7.61
N LEU A 264 -0.30 15.83 8.12
CA LEU A 264 -1.60 16.24 8.62
C LEU A 264 -1.48 17.12 9.88
N GLY A 265 -0.57 16.79 10.79
CA GLY A 265 -0.32 17.62 11.98
C GLY A 265 0.28 19.00 11.64
N ILE A 266 1.09 19.11 10.60
CA ILE A 266 1.63 20.39 10.12
C ILE A 266 0.48 21.19 9.44
N THR A 267 -0.26 20.57 8.51
CA THR A 267 -1.33 21.25 7.76
C THR A 267 -2.50 21.67 8.65
N ASP A 268 -2.77 20.98 9.76
CA ASP A 268 -3.76 21.38 10.78
C ASP A 268 -3.50 22.77 11.37
N ARG A 269 -2.26 23.26 11.25
CA ARG A 269 -1.82 24.58 11.74
C ARG A 269 -1.74 25.64 10.62
N LEU A 270 -2.08 25.25 9.40
CA LEU A 270 -2.05 26.11 8.21
C LEU A 270 -3.49 26.26 7.72
N ASN A 271 -4.09 27.41 7.73
CA ASN A 271 -5.49 27.67 7.36
C ASN A 271 -5.98 26.92 6.09
N MET A 272 -6.11 25.58 6.19
CA MET A 272 -6.47 24.71 5.05
C MET A 272 -7.94 24.82 4.64
N ALA A 273 -8.82 25.21 5.56
CA ALA A 273 -10.27 25.30 5.30
C ALA A 273 -10.63 26.31 4.21
N GLU A 274 -9.88 27.41 4.14
CA GLU A 274 -10.09 28.50 3.19
C GLU A 274 -9.09 28.49 2.03
N ALA A 275 -8.21 27.47 1.95
CA ALA A 275 -7.18 27.36 0.93
C ALA A 275 -7.79 27.06 -0.44
N ASP A 276 -7.39 27.81 -1.45
CA ASP A 276 -7.63 27.46 -2.86
C ASP A 276 -6.77 26.27 -3.30
N ASP A 277 -6.90 25.84 -4.56
CA ASP A 277 -6.15 24.69 -5.09
C ASP A 277 -4.64 24.91 -5.04
N ALA A 278 -4.14 26.11 -5.35
CA ALA A 278 -2.70 26.41 -5.36
C ALA A 278 -2.14 26.40 -3.93
N GLN A 279 -2.84 27.02 -2.98
CA GLN A 279 -2.50 27.03 -1.56
C GLN A 279 -2.56 25.62 -0.96
N THR A 280 -3.58 24.84 -1.31
CA THR A 280 -3.73 23.45 -0.85
C THR A 280 -2.53 22.61 -1.30
N VAL A 281 -2.18 22.65 -2.59
CA VAL A 281 -1.01 21.93 -3.13
C VAL A 281 0.28 22.42 -2.46
N HIS A 282 0.51 23.73 -2.45
CA HIS A 282 1.73 24.33 -1.90
C HIS A 282 1.95 23.94 -0.44
N ARG A 283 0.95 24.13 0.44
CA ARG A 283 1.05 23.86 1.87
C ARG A 283 1.27 22.37 2.17
N ILE A 284 0.58 21.46 1.46
CA ILE A 284 0.80 20.02 1.62
C ILE A 284 2.18 19.62 1.10
N VAL A 285 2.64 20.19 -0.01
CA VAL A 285 3.99 19.93 -0.56
C VAL A 285 5.07 20.41 0.41
N GLU A 286 4.95 21.61 0.97
CA GLU A 286 5.92 22.13 1.95
C GLU A 286 5.91 21.27 3.24
N ALA A 287 4.73 20.91 3.74
CA ALA A 287 4.61 19.98 4.87
C ALA A 287 5.23 18.60 4.55
N THR A 288 5.11 18.13 3.31
CA THR A 288 5.73 16.87 2.84
C THR A 288 7.25 16.93 2.91
N LYS A 289 7.86 18.03 2.45
CA LYS A 289 9.33 18.23 2.51
C LYS A 289 9.83 18.12 3.94
N LEU A 290 9.14 18.77 4.88
CA LEU A 290 9.48 18.73 6.31
C LEU A 290 9.29 17.32 6.89
N ALA A 291 8.17 16.67 6.60
CA ALA A 291 7.88 15.32 7.10
C ALA A 291 8.86 14.26 6.53
N PHE A 292 9.30 14.41 5.28
CA PHE A 292 10.31 13.53 4.70
C PHE A 292 11.67 13.65 5.37
N SER A 293 12.01 14.81 5.94
CA SER A 293 13.23 14.94 6.73
C SER A 293 13.21 14.04 7.99
N LEU A 294 12.05 13.89 8.65
CA LEU A 294 11.87 12.95 9.76
C LEU A 294 12.02 11.50 9.29
N ARG A 295 11.43 11.16 8.12
CA ARG A 295 11.57 9.83 7.51
C ARG A 295 13.03 9.46 7.31
N ASP A 296 13.77 10.34 6.67
CA ASP A 296 15.14 10.08 6.23
C ASP A 296 16.12 10.01 7.40
N GLN A 297 15.78 10.63 8.53
CA GLN A 297 16.56 10.61 9.74
C GLN A 297 16.24 9.40 10.65
N TYR A 298 14.98 8.95 10.74
CA TYR A 298 14.56 8.06 11.81
C TYR A 298 13.98 6.72 11.35
N ILE A 299 13.38 6.62 10.13
CA ILE A 299 12.63 5.42 9.79
C ILE A 299 13.53 4.31 9.25
N THR A 300 13.64 3.22 10.00
CA THR A 300 14.33 1.97 9.67
C THR A 300 13.60 0.79 10.35
N ASP A 301 14.23 -0.37 10.43
CA ASP A 301 13.74 -1.51 11.23
C ASP A 301 13.51 -1.07 12.69
N PRO A 302 12.35 -1.31 13.28
CA PRO A 302 12.01 -0.89 14.64
C PRO A 302 13.04 -1.28 15.72
N ARG A 303 13.77 -2.39 15.51
CA ARG A 303 14.82 -2.85 16.43
C ARG A 303 16.08 -1.96 16.44
N HIS A 304 16.24 -1.12 15.44
CA HIS A 304 17.36 -0.19 15.26
C HIS A 304 16.96 1.27 15.50
N ILE A 305 15.73 1.52 15.94
CA ILE A 305 15.23 2.85 16.27
C ILE A 305 15.43 3.09 17.76
N THR A 306 16.08 4.19 18.10
CA THR A 306 16.34 4.63 19.48
C THR A 306 15.34 5.67 19.97
N GLU A 307 14.71 6.39 19.03
CA GLU A 307 13.75 7.45 19.33
C GLU A 307 12.35 6.89 19.56
N GLU A 308 11.59 7.50 20.46
CA GLU A 308 10.16 7.22 20.56
C GLU A 308 9.43 7.88 19.39
N MET A 309 8.93 7.08 18.45
CA MET A 309 8.31 7.59 17.21
C MET A 309 7.09 8.48 17.46
N GLN A 310 6.33 8.20 18.52
CA GLN A 310 5.15 9.01 18.87
C GLN A 310 5.56 10.43 19.27
N SER A 311 6.71 10.64 19.92
CA SER A 311 7.20 11.98 20.32
C SER A 311 7.57 12.88 19.14
N LEU A 312 7.83 12.30 17.98
CA LEU A 312 8.06 13.06 16.74
C LEU A 312 6.79 13.75 16.21
N LEU A 313 5.63 13.38 16.75
CA LEU A 313 4.31 13.93 16.42
C LEU A 313 3.77 14.86 17.55
N ASP A 314 4.60 15.25 18.50
CA ASP A 314 4.21 16.16 19.58
C ASP A 314 3.79 17.53 19.03
N ALA A 315 2.80 18.14 19.68
CA ALA A 315 2.16 19.39 19.24
C ALA A 315 3.15 20.53 19.02
N ASP A 316 4.13 20.69 19.92
CA ASP A 316 5.15 21.76 19.85
C ASP A 316 6.12 21.56 18.68
N ARG A 317 6.52 20.31 18.42
CA ARG A 317 7.35 19.96 17.25
C ARG A 317 6.60 20.25 15.95
N LEU A 318 5.35 19.80 15.84
CA LEU A 318 4.53 20.05 14.66
C LEU A 318 4.26 21.55 14.44
N ALA A 319 4.07 22.33 15.52
CA ALA A 319 3.94 23.78 15.45
C ALA A 319 5.24 24.44 14.94
N THR A 320 6.38 24.00 15.44
CA THR A 320 7.69 24.48 14.98
C THR A 320 7.93 24.15 13.50
N MET A 321 7.50 22.99 13.04
CA MET A 321 7.60 22.61 11.62
C MET A 321 6.62 23.44 10.77
N ALA A 322 5.38 23.63 11.21
CA ALA A 322 4.39 24.45 10.51
C ALA A 322 4.84 25.90 10.32
N ALA A 323 5.53 26.46 11.34
CA ALA A 323 6.09 27.82 11.26
C ALA A 323 7.21 28.00 10.21
N GLN A 324 7.73 26.90 9.65
CA GLN A 324 8.72 26.94 8.56
C GLN A 324 8.09 26.99 7.17
N VAL A 325 6.79 26.75 7.07
CA VAL A 325 6.07 26.85 5.79
C VAL A 325 5.89 28.33 5.44
N ASP A 326 6.41 28.73 4.29
CA ASP A 326 6.30 30.11 3.76
C ASP A 326 5.29 30.12 2.61
N ASP A 327 4.11 30.69 2.82
CA ASP A 327 3.05 30.78 1.81
C ASP A 327 3.46 31.57 0.53
N ALA A 328 4.57 32.32 0.59
CA ALA A 328 5.05 33.15 -0.52
C ALA A 328 6.17 32.48 -1.33
N LYS A 329 6.78 31.39 -0.81
CA LYS A 329 7.94 30.80 -1.46
C LYS A 329 8.12 29.31 -1.14
N ALA A 330 8.33 28.50 -2.17
CA ALA A 330 8.69 27.11 -2.03
C ALA A 330 10.11 26.93 -1.45
N ALA A 331 10.23 26.08 -0.44
CA ALA A 331 11.53 25.65 0.07
C ALA A 331 12.27 24.78 -0.97
N PRO A 332 13.63 24.76 -0.95
CA PRO A 332 14.40 23.82 -1.76
C PRO A 332 13.95 22.37 -1.49
N TRP A 333 13.91 21.56 -2.54
CA TRP A 333 13.62 20.14 -2.45
C TRP A 333 14.88 19.32 -2.69
N GLY A 334 15.06 18.27 -1.90
CA GLY A 334 16.15 17.30 -2.08
C GLY A 334 15.78 16.20 -3.07
N THR A 335 16.19 14.98 -2.78
CA THR A 335 15.87 13.79 -3.58
C THR A 335 14.86 12.91 -2.87
N GLY A 336 13.77 12.50 -3.57
CA GLY A 336 12.84 11.47 -3.08
C GLY A 336 13.49 10.07 -3.07
N ARG A 337 12.91 9.13 -2.30
CA ARG A 337 13.40 7.72 -2.26
C ARG A 337 12.94 6.89 -3.45
N GLY A 338 11.96 7.36 -4.19
CA GLY A 338 11.51 6.75 -5.43
C GLY A 338 10.12 6.13 -5.38
N PRO A 339 9.67 5.61 -6.53
CA PRO A 339 8.32 5.08 -6.72
C PRO A 339 8.14 3.70 -6.06
N GLY A 340 6.90 3.31 -5.83
CA GLY A 340 6.51 1.97 -5.43
C GLY A 340 5.05 1.73 -5.80
N ASP A 341 4.73 0.53 -6.27
CA ASP A 341 3.37 0.12 -6.59
C ASP A 341 2.76 -0.72 -5.49
N THR A 342 1.45 -0.65 -5.37
CA THR A 342 0.77 -1.12 -4.17
C THR A 342 -0.72 -1.20 -4.46
N VAL A 343 -1.47 -1.87 -3.60
CA VAL A 343 -2.93 -1.77 -3.56
C VAL A 343 -3.37 -1.36 -2.16
N TRP A 344 -4.23 -0.34 -2.09
CA TRP A 344 -4.96 0.00 -0.88
C TRP A 344 -6.40 -0.50 -1.01
N MET A 345 -6.92 -1.05 0.08
CA MET A 345 -8.32 -1.49 0.20
C MET A 345 -8.90 -1.09 1.55
N GLY A 346 -10.21 -0.85 1.57
CA GLY A 346 -10.98 -0.60 2.78
C GLY A 346 -12.20 -1.51 2.88
N VAL A 347 -12.54 -1.97 4.08
CA VAL A 347 -13.78 -2.68 4.38
C VAL A 347 -14.35 -2.20 5.70
N MET A 348 -15.66 -1.98 5.73
CA MET A 348 -16.42 -1.74 6.98
C MET A 348 -17.67 -2.61 7.02
N ASP A 349 -17.98 -3.16 8.18
CA ASP A 349 -19.20 -3.93 8.42
C ASP A 349 -20.25 -3.13 9.22
N SER A 350 -21.43 -3.74 9.41
CA SER A 350 -22.56 -3.12 10.09
C SER A 350 -22.30 -2.83 11.58
N SER A 351 -21.37 -3.55 12.22
CA SER A 351 -20.97 -3.28 13.60
C SER A 351 -20.15 -2.00 13.75
N GLY A 352 -19.57 -1.52 12.65
CA GLY A 352 -18.61 -0.42 12.59
C GLY A 352 -17.16 -0.87 12.75
N LEU A 353 -16.89 -2.18 12.71
CA LEU A 353 -15.51 -2.67 12.55
C LEU A 353 -15.01 -2.26 11.16
N ALA A 354 -13.89 -1.56 11.13
CA ALA A 354 -13.31 -1.04 9.91
C ALA A 354 -11.86 -1.49 9.73
N VAL A 355 -11.50 -1.77 8.49
CA VAL A 355 -10.15 -2.20 8.10
C VAL A 355 -9.63 -1.29 6.99
N SER A 356 -8.46 -0.69 7.21
CA SER A 356 -7.63 -0.06 6.19
C SER A 356 -6.44 -0.96 5.94
N PHE A 357 -6.24 -1.40 4.70
CA PHE A 357 -5.27 -2.41 4.36
C PHE A 357 -4.45 -2.04 3.13
N ILE A 358 -3.17 -2.35 3.18
CA ILE A 358 -2.25 -2.17 2.05
C ILE A 358 -1.44 -3.45 1.82
N GLN A 359 -1.32 -3.87 0.56
CA GLN A 359 -0.57 -5.04 0.11
C GLN A 359 0.27 -4.68 -1.12
N SER A 360 1.49 -5.23 -1.21
CA SER A 360 2.42 -4.85 -2.28
C SER A 360 3.53 -5.88 -2.48
N ILE A 361 4.03 -5.95 -3.70
CA ILE A 361 5.32 -6.58 -4.05
C ILE A 361 6.39 -5.54 -4.37
N TYR A 362 6.17 -4.27 -4.06
CA TYR A 362 6.96 -3.05 -4.20
C TYR A 362 6.92 -2.48 -5.61
N HIS A 363 7.72 -2.92 -6.56
CA HIS A 363 7.66 -2.47 -7.96
C HIS A 363 6.69 -3.33 -8.77
N GLU A 364 6.22 -2.83 -9.94
CA GLU A 364 5.38 -3.66 -10.81
C GLU A 364 6.08 -5.00 -11.08
N PHE A 365 5.35 -6.08 -10.85
CA PHE A 365 5.86 -7.47 -10.92
C PHE A 365 7.00 -7.78 -9.92
N GLY A 366 7.23 -6.95 -8.90
CA GLY A 366 8.23 -7.17 -7.86
C GLY A 366 9.64 -7.37 -8.42
N SER A 367 10.29 -8.44 -8.01
CA SER A 367 11.60 -8.84 -8.55
C SER A 367 11.54 -9.37 -10.00
N GLY A 368 10.36 -9.60 -10.54
CA GLY A 368 10.15 -10.33 -11.79
C GLY A 368 10.31 -11.84 -11.63
N VAL A 369 10.78 -12.32 -10.49
CA VAL A 369 10.89 -13.76 -10.22
C VAL A 369 9.51 -14.31 -9.89
N VAL A 370 9.07 -15.28 -10.68
CA VAL A 370 7.89 -16.09 -10.38
C VAL A 370 8.39 -17.50 -10.07
N LEU A 371 8.06 -17.98 -8.87
CA LEU A 371 8.45 -19.32 -8.44
C LEU A 371 7.71 -20.36 -9.31
N PRO A 372 8.45 -21.21 -10.08
CA PRO A 372 7.87 -21.97 -11.18
C PRO A 372 6.79 -22.98 -10.80
N ASP A 373 6.92 -23.61 -9.63
CA ASP A 373 6.00 -24.67 -9.18
C ASP A 373 4.83 -24.14 -8.35
N THR A 374 4.91 -22.87 -7.91
CA THR A 374 3.89 -22.25 -7.04
C THR A 374 3.16 -21.08 -7.70
N GLY A 375 3.70 -20.51 -8.78
CA GLY A 375 3.14 -19.35 -9.46
C GLY A 375 3.23 -18.05 -8.66
N ILE A 376 4.01 -18.03 -7.57
CA ILE A 376 4.11 -16.85 -6.70
C ILE A 376 5.15 -15.89 -7.25
N THR A 377 4.71 -14.67 -7.59
CA THR A 377 5.60 -13.55 -7.89
C THR A 377 6.21 -13.01 -6.60
N TRP A 378 7.55 -12.92 -6.55
CA TRP A 378 8.25 -12.49 -5.35
C TRP A 378 8.60 -11.01 -5.38
N GLN A 379 8.42 -10.34 -4.25
CA GLN A 379 8.69 -8.92 -4.07
C GLN A 379 10.16 -8.54 -4.28
N ASN A 380 10.39 -7.27 -4.56
CA ASN A 380 11.72 -6.66 -4.58
C ASN A 380 11.90 -5.59 -3.49
N ARG A 381 11.20 -5.72 -2.35
CA ARG A 381 11.26 -4.75 -1.25
C ARG A 381 12.67 -4.54 -0.71
N GLY A 382 13.53 -5.53 -0.84
CA GLY A 382 14.94 -5.43 -0.49
C GLY A 382 15.73 -4.35 -1.22
N ALA A 383 15.24 -3.85 -2.36
CA ALA A 383 15.85 -2.72 -3.06
C ALA A 383 15.80 -1.40 -2.24
N ALA A 384 15.04 -1.36 -1.14
CA ALA A 384 15.06 -0.26 -0.18
C ALA A 384 16.31 -0.25 0.73
N PHE A 385 17.05 -1.33 0.82
CA PHE A 385 18.32 -1.37 1.57
C PHE A 385 19.45 -0.66 0.82
N SER A 386 20.40 -0.14 1.59
CA SER A 386 21.65 0.42 1.09
C SER A 386 22.81 -0.59 1.24
N LEU A 387 23.69 -0.63 0.27
CA LEU A 387 24.98 -1.37 0.37
C LEU A 387 26.09 -0.53 1.02
N GLN A 388 25.79 0.66 1.53
CA GLN A 388 26.71 1.49 2.32
C GLN A 388 26.60 1.10 3.80
N PRO A 389 27.68 0.63 4.46
CA PRO A 389 27.62 0.08 5.82
C PRO A 389 27.10 1.04 6.87
N ASP A 390 27.42 2.34 6.75
CA ASP A 390 27.06 3.38 7.73
C ASP A 390 25.69 4.04 7.43
N HIS A 391 24.96 3.55 6.43
CA HIS A 391 23.67 4.10 6.06
C HIS A 391 22.58 3.61 7.02
N LEU A 392 21.60 4.49 7.36
CA LEU A 392 20.44 4.12 8.20
C LEU A 392 19.74 2.83 7.72
N LEU A 393 19.63 2.66 6.40
CA LEU A 393 19.05 1.50 5.75
C LEU A 393 20.11 0.48 5.29
N ALA A 394 21.30 0.43 5.90
CA ALA A 394 22.31 -0.56 5.55
C ALA A 394 21.72 -1.98 5.62
N LEU A 395 22.03 -2.80 4.59
CA LEU A 395 21.61 -4.20 4.53
C LEU A 395 22.19 -5.00 5.70
N ALA A 396 21.37 -5.81 6.33
CA ALA A 396 21.83 -6.84 7.26
C ALA A 396 20.84 -8.03 7.24
N PRO A 397 21.32 -9.27 7.38
CA PRO A 397 20.46 -10.44 7.56
C PRO A 397 19.48 -10.25 8.71
N GLY A 398 18.23 -10.63 8.50
CA GLY A 398 17.18 -10.50 9.49
C GLY A 398 16.67 -9.07 9.74
N LYS A 399 17.19 -8.05 9.07
CA LYS A 399 16.71 -6.66 9.16
C LYS A 399 15.47 -6.45 8.31
N GLN A 400 14.46 -5.73 8.85
CA GLN A 400 13.29 -5.31 8.07
C GLN A 400 13.66 -4.13 7.16
N PRO A 401 13.24 -4.12 5.88
CA PRO A 401 13.45 -2.98 4.99
C PRO A 401 12.51 -1.82 5.34
N PHE A 402 12.86 -0.62 4.92
CA PHE A 402 11.93 0.52 4.89
C PHE A 402 10.73 0.21 3.99
N HIS A 403 9.53 0.60 4.44
CA HIS A 403 8.28 0.44 3.69
C HIS A 403 7.58 1.77 3.40
N THR A 404 7.08 1.89 2.18
CA THR A 404 6.20 3.00 1.79
C THR A 404 4.73 2.76 2.15
N LEU A 405 4.35 1.53 2.50
CA LEU A 405 2.98 1.12 2.79
C LEU A 405 2.48 1.71 4.10
N ASN A 406 1.40 2.47 4.08
CA ASN A 406 0.89 3.14 5.26
C ASN A 406 -0.64 3.31 5.20
N PRO A 407 -1.44 2.29 5.58
CA PRO A 407 -2.89 2.41 5.67
C PRO A 407 -3.27 3.44 6.74
N ALA A 408 -4.25 4.30 6.46
CA ALA A 408 -4.68 5.38 7.33
C ALA A 408 -6.13 5.21 7.81
N ALA A 409 -6.41 5.74 8.99
CA ALA A 409 -7.77 5.82 9.55
C ALA A 409 -7.92 7.04 10.46
N ALA A 410 -9.16 7.47 10.70
CA ALA A 410 -9.47 8.55 11.63
C ALA A 410 -10.78 8.30 12.38
N ARG A 411 -10.83 8.77 13.63
CA ARG A 411 -12.04 8.99 14.41
C ARG A 411 -12.27 10.47 14.54
N LEU A 412 -13.31 10.98 13.90
CA LEU A 412 -13.60 12.41 13.85
C LEU A 412 -14.42 12.83 15.06
N HIS A 413 -14.25 14.09 15.50
CA HIS A 413 -14.98 14.66 16.64
C HIS A 413 -16.49 14.75 16.38
N ASP A 414 -16.91 14.79 15.12
CA ASP A 414 -18.31 14.73 14.72
C ASP A 414 -18.91 13.30 14.77
N GLY A 415 -18.15 12.31 15.22
CA GLY A 415 -18.54 10.92 15.40
C GLY A 415 -18.37 10.03 14.17
N ARG A 416 -17.94 10.57 13.03
CA ARG A 416 -17.62 9.75 11.86
C ARG A 416 -16.34 8.94 12.08
N THR A 417 -16.29 7.75 11.47
CA THR A 417 -15.05 6.96 11.32
C THR A 417 -14.68 6.90 9.85
N LEU A 418 -13.41 7.17 9.54
CA LEU A 418 -12.87 7.18 8.18
C LEU A 418 -11.74 6.16 8.09
N VAL A 419 -11.74 5.28 7.06
CA VAL A 419 -10.56 4.55 6.59
C VAL A 419 -10.26 4.99 5.17
N TYR A 420 -8.99 5.24 4.86
CA TYR A 420 -8.58 5.80 3.59
C TYR A 420 -7.12 5.48 3.28
N GLY A 421 -6.74 5.61 2.04
CA GLY A 421 -5.36 5.40 1.61
C GLY A 421 -5.20 5.49 0.11
N SER A 422 -3.98 5.20 -0.34
CA SER A 422 -3.61 5.19 -1.75
C SER A 422 -2.41 4.29 -1.98
N MET A 423 -2.23 3.83 -3.19
CA MET A 423 -0.95 3.35 -3.69
C MET A 423 -0.06 4.54 -4.12
N GLY A 424 1.20 4.29 -4.51
CA GLY A 424 2.06 5.29 -5.17
C GLY A 424 3.33 5.65 -4.39
N GLY A 425 3.94 4.73 -3.66
CA GLY A 425 5.25 4.94 -3.02
C GLY A 425 5.30 6.20 -2.14
N ASP A 426 6.19 7.15 -2.47
CA ASP A 426 6.32 8.44 -1.78
C ASP A 426 5.07 9.35 -1.96
N GLY A 427 4.20 9.05 -2.92
CA GLY A 427 2.93 9.75 -3.11
C GLY A 427 1.85 9.37 -2.09
N GLN A 428 1.94 8.22 -1.42
CA GLN A 428 0.89 7.76 -0.50
C GLN A 428 0.56 8.79 0.59
N PRO A 429 1.51 9.32 1.36
CA PRO A 429 1.22 10.31 2.40
C PRO A 429 0.69 11.63 1.82
N GLN A 430 1.15 12.04 0.64
CA GLN A 430 0.68 13.25 -0.03
C GLN A 430 -0.79 13.12 -0.47
N THR A 431 -1.13 11.98 -1.07
CA THR A 431 -2.51 11.66 -1.49
C THR A 431 -3.44 11.53 -0.28
N GLN A 432 -3.00 10.89 0.80
CA GLN A 432 -3.77 10.81 2.05
C GLN A 432 -4.07 12.20 2.61
N ALA A 433 -3.07 13.08 2.65
CA ALA A 433 -3.24 14.46 3.09
C ALA A 433 -4.19 15.25 2.19
N ALA A 434 -4.10 15.08 0.87
CA ALA A 434 -5.01 15.72 -0.08
C ALA A 434 -6.47 15.30 0.15
N ILE A 435 -6.72 14.00 0.31
CA ILE A 435 -8.08 13.45 0.54
C ILE A 435 -8.62 13.95 1.87
N PHE A 436 -7.84 13.85 2.95
CA PHE A 436 -8.27 14.26 4.28
C PHE A 436 -8.60 15.76 4.32
N ASN A 437 -7.70 16.61 3.81
CA ASN A 437 -7.95 18.06 3.78
C ASN A 437 -9.18 18.40 2.93
N ARG A 438 -9.34 17.83 1.74
CA ARG A 438 -10.48 18.11 0.86
C ARG A 438 -11.81 17.64 1.44
N HIS A 439 -11.87 16.40 1.95
CA HIS A 439 -13.13 15.84 2.44
C HIS A 439 -13.46 16.30 3.86
N VAL A 440 -12.48 16.22 4.78
CA VAL A 440 -12.73 16.43 6.21
C VAL A 440 -12.62 17.91 6.58
N VAL A 441 -11.61 18.63 6.06
CA VAL A 441 -11.36 20.03 6.42
C VAL A 441 -12.15 21.00 5.54
N GLN A 442 -12.13 20.80 4.21
CA GLN A 442 -12.81 21.69 3.25
C GLN A 442 -14.26 21.27 2.94
N GLY A 443 -14.70 20.09 3.39
CA GLY A 443 -16.07 19.63 3.25
C GLY A 443 -16.48 19.17 1.84
N LEU A 444 -15.53 18.83 0.96
CA LEU A 444 -15.87 18.28 -0.36
C LEU A 444 -16.56 16.92 -0.21
N PRO A 445 -17.57 16.61 -1.06
CA PRO A 445 -18.13 15.26 -1.14
C PRO A 445 -17.03 14.21 -1.35
N LEU A 446 -17.14 13.05 -0.69
CA LEU A 446 -16.07 12.05 -0.63
C LEU A 446 -15.53 11.65 -2.01
N GLN A 447 -16.43 11.31 -2.95
CA GLN A 447 -16.01 10.94 -4.30
C GLN A 447 -15.36 12.10 -5.06
N GLN A 448 -15.78 13.33 -4.82
CA GLN A 448 -15.15 14.50 -5.43
C GLN A 448 -13.72 14.69 -4.89
N ALA A 449 -13.51 14.52 -3.58
CA ALA A 449 -12.18 14.59 -2.97
C ALA A 449 -11.21 13.53 -3.54
N ILE A 450 -11.69 12.29 -3.76
CA ILE A 450 -10.93 11.21 -4.38
C ILE A 450 -10.64 11.50 -5.87
N SER A 451 -11.64 11.99 -6.60
CA SER A 451 -11.54 12.21 -8.06
C SER A 451 -10.81 13.50 -8.45
N ALA A 452 -10.63 14.43 -7.51
CA ALA A 452 -9.99 15.72 -7.76
C ALA A 452 -8.57 15.57 -8.33
N PRO A 453 -8.05 16.56 -9.07
CA PRO A 453 -6.68 16.54 -9.58
C PRO A 453 -5.68 16.32 -8.44
N ARG A 454 -4.70 15.48 -8.67
CA ARG A 454 -3.64 15.19 -7.69
C ARG A 454 -2.26 15.53 -8.22
N TRP A 455 -1.29 15.43 -7.34
CA TRP A 455 0.11 15.72 -7.59
C TRP A 455 1.02 14.68 -6.93
N LEU A 456 2.28 14.71 -7.30
CA LEU A 456 3.36 13.97 -6.67
C LEU A 456 4.60 14.87 -6.60
N LEU A 457 5.08 15.14 -5.40
CA LEU A 457 6.42 15.65 -5.18
C LEU A 457 7.38 14.45 -5.13
N GLY A 458 8.37 14.42 -6.01
CA GLY A 458 9.35 13.34 -6.06
C GLY A 458 9.29 12.52 -7.34
N ARG A 459 9.95 11.35 -7.30
CA ARG A 459 10.15 10.51 -8.49
C ARG A 459 8.93 9.69 -8.83
N THR A 460 8.66 9.60 -10.15
CA THR A 460 7.75 8.61 -10.72
C THR A 460 8.54 7.46 -11.35
N TRP A 461 7.82 6.41 -11.78
CA TRP A 461 8.38 5.32 -12.55
C TRP A 461 9.09 5.79 -13.82
N GLY A 462 10.35 5.35 -13.96
CA GLY A 462 11.12 5.59 -15.16
C GLY A 462 11.63 7.02 -15.34
N GLN A 463 11.39 7.94 -14.40
CA GLN A 463 11.86 9.31 -14.44
C GLN A 463 12.83 9.60 -13.29
N ALA A 464 13.93 10.27 -13.59
CA ALA A 464 14.92 10.73 -12.60
C ALA A 464 14.58 12.09 -11.99
N SER A 465 13.47 12.73 -12.43
CA SER A 465 13.06 14.06 -12.00
C SER A 465 12.41 14.03 -10.61
N ASP A 466 12.90 14.88 -9.71
CA ASP A 466 12.33 15.13 -8.39
C ASP A 466 11.36 16.32 -8.37
N SER A 467 10.86 16.76 -9.53
CA SER A 467 9.93 17.87 -9.70
C SER A 467 8.58 17.66 -9.00
N LEU A 468 7.81 18.73 -8.85
CA LEU A 468 6.39 18.66 -8.48
C LEU A 468 5.57 18.33 -9.73
N LYS A 469 5.05 17.11 -9.79
CA LYS A 469 4.23 16.63 -10.90
C LYS A 469 2.77 16.89 -10.62
N LEU A 470 2.08 17.57 -11.51
CA LEU A 470 0.66 17.91 -11.41
C LEU A 470 -0.12 17.23 -12.54
N GLU A 471 -1.29 16.66 -12.25
CA GLU A 471 -2.21 16.24 -13.31
C GLU A 471 -2.66 17.44 -14.17
N GLY A 472 -2.84 17.22 -15.48
CA GLY A 472 -3.26 18.25 -16.45
C GLY A 472 -4.63 18.89 -16.17
N ARG A 473 -5.38 18.37 -15.22
CA ARG A 473 -6.70 18.86 -14.79
C ARG A 473 -6.67 20.05 -13.81
N PHE A 474 -5.50 20.44 -13.31
CA PHE A 474 -5.36 21.71 -12.58
C PHE A 474 -5.52 22.89 -13.52
N SER A 475 -6.11 23.99 -13.02
CA SER A 475 -6.27 25.20 -13.81
C SER A 475 -4.91 25.81 -14.20
N ALA A 476 -4.86 26.51 -15.34
CA ALA A 476 -3.65 27.22 -15.77
C ALA A 476 -3.20 28.26 -14.71
N GLU A 477 -4.14 28.87 -13.99
CA GLU A 477 -3.86 29.79 -12.89
C GLU A 477 -3.17 29.11 -11.72
N THR A 478 -3.67 27.93 -11.27
CA THR A 478 -3.05 27.12 -10.23
C THR A 478 -1.61 26.76 -10.60
N VAL A 479 -1.39 26.29 -11.83
CA VAL A 479 -0.05 25.95 -12.34
C VAL A 479 0.88 27.16 -12.36
N ALA A 480 0.40 28.31 -12.83
CA ALA A 480 1.17 29.56 -12.87
C ALA A 480 1.55 30.04 -11.46
N THR A 481 0.61 29.97 -10.52
CA THR A 481 0.84 30.35 -9.11
C THR A 481 1.92 29.45 -8.48
N LEU A 482 1.84 28.12 -8.64
CA LEU A 482 2.83 27.21 -8.10
C LEU A 482 4.23 27.43 -8.68
N ARG A 483 4.33 27.73 -9.98
CA ARG A 483 5.61 28.12 -10.60
C ARG A 483 6.15 29.45 -10.07
N ALA A 484 5.28 30.43 -9.85
CA ALA A 484 5.67 31.72 -9.29
C ALA A 484 6.17 31.61 -7.85
N LEU A 485 5.63 30.67 -7.06
CA LEU A 485 6.12 30.33 -5.72
C LEU A 485 7.51 29.64 -5.76
N GLY A 486 7.97 29.19 -6.93
CA GLY A 486 9.29 28.57 -7.10
C GLY A 486 9.26 27.04 -7.18
N HIS A 487 8.09 26.40 -7.31
CA HIS A 487 8.03 24.97 -7.59
C HIS A 487 8.47 24.66 -9.03
N GLU A 488 9.30 23.63 -9.20
CA GLU A 488 9.60 23.05 -10.50
C GLU A 488 8.43 22.13 -10.90
N VAL A 489 7.53 22.63 -11.74
CA VAL A 489 6.27 21.96 -12.09
C VAL A 489 6.37 21.25 -13.44
N GLU A 490 6.09 19.95 -13.42
CA GLU A 490 5.87 19.06 -14.56
C GLU A 490 4.39 18.68 -14.68
N ILE A 491 3.85 18.61 -15.89
CA ILE A 491 2.43 18.28 -16.11
C ILE A 491 2.33 16.81 -16.57
N LEU A 492 1.53 16.05 -15.83
CA LEU A 492 1.17 14.68 -16.16
C LEU A 492 -0.12 14.64 -16.99
N PRO A 493 -0.40 13.52 -17.69
CA PRO A 493 -1.71 13.27 -18.28
C PRO A 493 -2.84 13.35 -17.26
N ASP A 494 -4.05 13.61 -17.74
CA ASP A 494 -5.27 13.55 -16.93
C ASP A 494 -5.47 12.13 -16.37
N PHE A 495 -5.90 12.04 -15.12
CA PHE A 495 -6.11 10.76 -14.44
C PHE A 495 -4.91 9.81 -14.49
N SER A 496 -3.71 10.36 -14.33
CA SER A 496 -2.47 9.59 -14.34
C SER A 496 -2.37 8.64 -13.15
N GLU A 497 -2.06 7.37 -13.39
CA GLU A 497 -1.79 6.38 -12.34
C GLU A 497 -0.57 6.76 -11.47
N ALA A 498 0.34 7.59 -11.99
CA ALA A 498 1.52 8.06 -11.26
C ALA A 498 1.19 8.82 -9.96
N VAL A 499 -0.01 9.39 -9.83
CA VAL A 499 -0.49 10.05 -8.60
C VAL A 499 -1.29 9.12 -7.69
N GLY A 500 -1.23 7.83 -7.93
CA GLY A 500 -1.76 6.76 -7.09
C GLY A 500 -3.23 6.40 -7.37
N HIS A 501 -3.64 5.24 -6.86
CA HIS A 501 -5.03 4.79 -6.79
C HIS A 501 -5.51 4.95 -5.35
N ALA A 502 -6.43 5.87 -5.11
CA ALA A 502 -6.93 6.18 -3.79
C ALA A 502 -8.30 5.54 -3.52
N GLY A 503 -8.67 5.50 -2.26
CA GLY A 503 -10.01 5.11 -1.86
C GLY A 503 -10.30 5.51 -0.43
N ALA A 504 -11.58 5.52 -0.07
CA ALA A 504 -12.02 5.80 1.29
C ALA A 504 -13.38 5.20 1.59
N ILE A 505 -13.61 4.91 2.88
CA ILE A 505 -14.93 4.58 3.42
C ILE A 505 -15.16 5.46 4.66
N VAL A 506 -16.33 6.09 4.73
CA VAL A 506 -16.80 6.84 5.87
C VAL A 506 -17.99 6.14 6.50
N ARG A 507 -17.97 5.94 7.82
CA ARG A 507 -19.14 5.59 8.60
C ARG A 507 -19.69 6.87 9.22
N HIS A 508 -20.90 7.24 8.84
CA HIS A 508 -21.60 8.40 9.36
C HIS A 508 -22.23 8.11 10.75
N ASN A 509 -22.59 9.17 11.48
CA ASN A 509 -23.19 9.06 12.83
C ASN A 509 -24.50 8.28 12.86
N ASN A 510 -25.25 8.29 11.75
CA ASN A 510 -26.48 7.53 11.60
C ASN A 510 -26.24 6.04 11.24
N GLY A 511 -24.96 5.61 11.18
CA GLY A 511 -24.57 4.25 10.86
C GLY A 511 -24.44 3.95 9.37
N MET A 512 -24.85 4.86 8.48
CA MET A 512 -24.69 4.67 7.04
C MET A 512 -23.21 4.70 6.64
N LEU A 513 -22.86 3.88 5.67
CA LEU A 513 -21.52 3.77 5.10
C LEU A 513 -21.48 4.46 3.74
N GLU A 514 -20.45 5.26 3.52
CA GLU A 514 -20.19 5.93 2.25
C GLU A 514 -18.84 5.48 1.72
N GLY A 515 -18.81 4.91 0.51
CA GLY A 515 -17.58 4.44 -0.15
C GLY A 515 -17.26 5.22 -1.42
N ALA A 516 -15.98 5.52 -1.63
CA ALA A 516 -15.48 6.16 -2.84
C ALA A 516 -14.23 5.45 -3.34
N PHE A 517 -14.11 5.33 -4.67
CA PHE A 517 -13.01 4.67 -5.36
C PHE A 517 -12.35 5.59 -6.38
N ASP A 518 -11.13 5.27 -6.75
CA ASP A 518 -10.35 6.08 -7.68
C ASP A 518 -10.73 5.83 -9.15
N PRO A 519 -11.11 6.87 -9.91
CA PRO A 519 -11.38 6.74 -11.34
C PRO A 519 -10.11 6.40 -12.17
N ARG A 520 -8.91 6.48 -11.58
CA ARG A 520 -7.64 6.08 -12.21
C ARG A 520 -7.41 4.56 -12.17
N SER A 521 -8.25 3.83 -11.44
CA SER A 521 -8.17 2.38 -11.25
C SER A 521 -9.34 1.64 -11.91
N ASN A 522 -9.29 0.30 -11.89
CA ASN A 522 -10.41 -0.58 -12.27
C ASN A 522 -11.33 -0.86 -11.06
N GLY A 523 -11.32 0.03 -10.07
CA GLY A 523 -11.92 -0.18 -8.77
C GLY A 523 -13.41 0.03 -8.71
N SER A 524 -13.95 -0.31 -7.54
CA SER A 524 -15.32 0.03 -7.16
C SER A 524 -15.48 0.20 -5.65
N ALA A 525 -16.55 0.88 -5.26
CA ALA A 525 -17.09 0.89 -3.91
C ALA A 525 -18.36 0.03 -3.93
N ALA A 526 -18.30 -1.17 -3.33
CA ALA A 526 -19.38 -2.13 -3.30
C ALA A 526 -20.01 -2.19 -1.91
N GLY A 527 -21.32 -1.95 -1.82
CA GLY A 527 -22.04 -1.92 -0.55
C GLY A 527 -23.43 -2.56 -0.64
N PHE A 528 -24.05 -2.87 0.52
CA PHE A 528 -25.40 -3.43 0.62
C PHE A 528 -26.11 -2.99 1.88
#